data_dea534c03e468ca49ce4a0700caec462
#
_entry.id   dea534c03e468ca49ce4a0700caec462
#
_cell.length_a   1.000
_cell.length_b   1.000
_cell.length_c   1.000
_cell.angle_alpha   90.00
_cell.angle_beta   90.00
_cell.angle_gamma   90.00
#
_symmetry.space_group_name_H-M   'P 1'
#
loop_
_entity.id
_entity.type
_entity.pdbx_description
1 polymer ?
#
loop_
_entity_poly.entity_id
_entity_poly.type
_entity_poly.pdbx_seq_one_letter_code
_entity_poly.pdbx_strand_id
1 'polypeptide(L)'
;ERRGARRTSLKDRCAKAAELATNDQPCVIWCNLNDEGTLLEKLIPDAVEVAGRHTIEQKEERLAAFTAGDIRCLITKPKIGGFGLNWQHCANTVIFPTDSWESWYQMVRRFWRFGQERPVNVHAVASESEVTVIENLKRKEKDAGIMFDGIAAAMSELSVEQIRKTERQTTNYTPTERMELPRWLTM
;
A
#
# COMPACT_ATOMS: atom_id res chain seq x y z
N GLU A 1 15.98 -19.42 12.67
CA GLU A 1 16.47 -18.35 13.59
C GLU A 1 15.52 -17.14 13.67
N ARG A 2 15.16 -16.48 12.58
CA ARG A 2 14.32 -15.25 12.60
C ARG A 2 12.92 -15.43 13.19
N ARG A 3 12.25 -16.56 12.93
CA ARG A 3 10.93 -16.85 13.54
C ARG A 3 11.00 -17.00 15.05
N GLY A 4 12.10 -17.55 15.58
CA GLY A 4 12.36 -17.64 17.01
C GLY A 4 12.50 -16.25 17.63
N ALA A 5 13.36 -15.40 17.07
CA ALA A 5 13.56 -14.04 17.54
C ALA A 5 12.27 -13.19 17.52
N ARG A 6 11.45 -13.33 16.47
CA ARG A 6 10.13 -12.68 16.38
C ARG A 6 9.16 -13.15 17.46
N ARG A 7 9.21 -14.41 17.87
CA ARG A 7 8.38 -14.93 18.95
C ARG A 7 8.84 -14.44 20.32
N THR A 8 10.14 -14.31 20.54
CA THR A 8 10.69 -13.79 21.80
C THR A 8 10.29 -12.33 22.04
N SER A 9 10.35 -11.49 21.01
CA SER A 9 10.00 -10.06 21.06
C SER A 9 8.52 -9.77 20.78
N LEU A 10 7.67 -10.80 20.66
CA LEU A 10 6.28 -10.65 20.21
C LEU A 10 5.48 -9.72 21.12
N LYS A 11 5.56 -9.90 22.44
CA LYS A 11 4.79 -9.09 23.40
C LYS A 11 5.17 -7.62 23.34
N ASP A 12 6.48 -7.31 23.33
CA ASP A 12 6.98 -5.95 23.33
C ASP A 12 6.65 -5.21 22.02
N ARG A 13 6.79 -5.90 20.89
CA ARG A 13 6.41 -5.34 19.58
C ARG A 13 4.91 -5.10 19.48
N CYS A 14 4.08 -6.02 19.93
CA CYS A 14 2.62 -5.83 19.94
C CYS A 14 2.18 -4.73 20.89
N ALA A 15 2.80 -4.62 22.08
CA ALA A 15 2.54 -3.52 23.01
C ALA A 15 2.88 -2.16 22.38
N LYS A 16 4.05 -2.06 21.73
CA LYS A 16 4.45 -0.83 21.04
C LYS A 16 3.54 -0.50 19.85
N ALA A 17 3.12 -1.50 19.09
CA ALA A 17 2.18 -1.31 17.99
C ALA A 17 0.80 -0.85 18.48
N ALA A 18 0.32 -1.40 19.60
CA ALA A 18 -0.92 -0.99 20.24
C ALA A 18 -0.85 0.46 20.72
N GLU A 19 0.25 0.87 21.37
CA GLU A 19 0.50 2.26 21.78
C GLU A 19 0.41 3.23 20.59
N LEU A 20 1.04 2.89 19.46
CA LEU A 20 1.04 3.71 18.25
C LEU A 20 -0.34 3.79 17.58
N ALA A 21 -1.19 2.79 17.80
CA ALA A 21 -2.55 2.71 17.25
C ALA A 21 -3.64 3.23 18.21
N THR A 22 -3.28 3.74 19.40
CA THR A 22 -4.25 4.16 20.45
C THR A 22 -4.91 5.52 20.18
N ASN A 23 -4.53 6.22 19.12
CA ASN A 23 -5.20 7.47 18.74
C ASN A 23 -6.56 7.16 18.07
N ASP A 24 -7.48 8.14 18.09
CA ASP A 24 -8.83 8.01 17.49
C ASP A 24 -8.83 8.00 15.95
N GLN A 25 -7.67 7.95 15.33
CA GLN A 25 -7.54 7.96 13.88
C GLN A 25 -7.58 6.54 13.30
N PRO A 26 -8.12 6.36 12.08
CA PRO A 26 -8.02 5.08 11.38
C PRO A 26 -6.58 4.60 11.29
N CYS A 27 -6.35 3.33 11.57
CA CYS A 27 -5.03 2.71 11.56
C CYS A 27 -5.07 1.30 10.95
N VAL A 28 -4.04 0.95 10.18
CA VAL A 28 -3.83 -0.44 9.74
C VAL A 28 -2.55 -0.98 10.35
N ILE A 29 -2.63 -2.14 10.98
CA ILE A 29 -1.47 -2.86 11.53
C ILE A 29 -1.17 -4.08 10.67
N TRP A 30 0.03 -4.11 10.08
CA TRP A 30 0.49 -5.21 9.25
C TRP A 30 1.35 -6.17 10.06
N CYS A 31 0.82 -7.36 10.32
CA CYS A 31 1.50 -8.40 11.08
C CYS A 31 2.06 -9.51 10.18
N ASN A 32 3.01 -10.27 10.70
CA ASN A 32 3.65 -11.40 10.01
C ASN A 32 3.17 -12.75 10.57
N LEU A 33 2.99 -12.84 11.89
CA LEU A 33 2.61 -14.05 12.60
C LEU A 33 1.10 -14.02 12.96
N ASN A 34 0.47 -15.20 13.08
CA ASN A 34 -0.90 -15.28 13.55
C ASN A 34 -1.02 -14.82 15.01
N ASP A 35 -0.01 -15.20 15.81
CA ASP A 35 0.03 -14.86 17.24
C ASP A 35 0.10 -13.34 17.46
N GLU A 36 0.74 -12.59 16.54
CA GLU A 36 0.77 -11.13 16.57
C GLU A 36 -0.63 -10.54 16.36
N GLY A 37 -1.37 -11.01 15.35
CA GLY A 37 -2.73 -10.55 15.08
C GLY A 37 -3.67 -10.84 16.25
N THR A 38 -3.64 -12.05 16.77
CA THR A 38 -4.47 -12.45 17.93
C THR A 38 -4.14 -11.66 19.19
N LEU A 39 -2.86 -11.32 19.43
CA LEU A 39 -2.47 -10.52 20.59
C LEU A 39 -2.87 -9.06 20.41
N LEU A 40 -2.69 -8.48 19.23
CA LEU A 40 -3.09 -7.11 18.91
C LEU A 40 -4.62 -6.90 19.05
N GLU A 41 -5.42 -7.85 18.58
CA GLU A 41 -6.88 -7.82 18.74
C GLU A 41 -7.31 -7.82 20.22
N LYS A 42 -6.51 -8.42 21.12
CA LYS A 42 -6.75 -8.34 22.57
C LYS A 42 -6.27 -7.04 23.21
N LEU A 43 -5.19 -6.45 22.69
CA LEU A 43 -4.60 -5.22 23.23
C LEU A 43 -5.34 -3.96 22.76
N ILE A 44 -6.01 -4.01 21.62
CA ILE A 44 -6.72 -2.88 21.04
C ILE A 44 -8.21 -3.26 20.94
N PRO A 45 -9.07 -2.77 21.86
CA PRO A 45 -10.45 -3.25 21.99
C PRO A 45 -11.35 -3.07 20.76
N ASP A 46 -11.07 -2.06 19.95
CA ASP A 46 -11.81 -1.73 18.72
C ASP A 46 -11.09 -2.18 17.44
N ALA A 47 -10.07 -3.02 17.55
CA ALA A 47 -9.38 -3.57 16.41
C ALA A 47 -10.05 -4.85 15.91
N VAL A 48 -10.08 -5.01 14.59
CA VAL A 48 -10.62 -6.19 13.92
C VAL A 48 -9.50 -6.86 13.12
N GLU A 49 -9.26 -8.15 13.40
CA GLU A 49 -8.30 -8.93 12.63
C GLU A 49 -8.93 -9.51 11.36
N VAL A 50 -8.20 -9.43 10.24
CA VAL A 50 -8.48 -10.18 9.01
C VAL A 50 -7.34 -11.14 8.75
N ALA A 51 -7.57 -12.42 9.03
CA ALA A 51 -6.57 -13.48 9.00
C ALA A 51 -6.92 -14.61 8.02
N GLY A 52 -5.93 -15.45 7.70
CA GLY A 52 -6.12 -16.61 6.82
C GLY A 52 -7.16 -17.61 7.31
N ARG A 53 -7.40 -17.67 8.64
CA ARG A 53 -8.40 -18.56 9.28
C ARG A 53 -9.86 -18.17 9.02
N HIS A 54 -10.12 -16.92 8.61
CA HIS A 54 -11.46 -16.44 8.34
C HIS A 54 -11.94 -16.91 6.96
N THR A 55 -13.26 -17.07 6.79
CA THR A 55 -13.85 -17.38 5.48
C THR A 55 -13.68 -16.23 4.51
N ILE A 56 -13.96 -16.46 3.23
CA ILE A 56 -13.86 -15.41 2.21
C ILE A 56 -14.85 -14.29 2.53
N GLU A 57 -16.10 -14.65 2.86
CA GLU A 57 -17.17 -13.72 3.19
C GLU A 57 -16.82 -12.84 4.39
N GLN A 58 -16.27 -13.45 5.46
CA GLN A 58 -15.83 -12.71 6.65
C GLN A 58 -14.69 -11.72 6.34
N LYS A 59 -13.78 -12.09 5.44
CA LYS A 59 -12.70 -11.18 5.01
C LYS A 59 -13.24 -10.02 4.21
N GLU A 60 -14.12 -10.29 3.26
CA GLU A 60 -14.73 -9.26 2.42
C GLU A 60 -15.56 -8.28 3.26
N GLU A 61 -16.40 -8.78 4.17
CA GLU A 61 -17.20 -7.97 5.08
C GLU A 61 -16.33 -7.03 5.93
N ARG A 62 -15.29 -7.55 6.59
CA ARG A 62 -14.41 -6.75 7.46
C ARG A 62 -13.56 -5.74 6.68
N LEU A 63 -13.08 -6.13 5.50
CA LEU A 63 -12.32 -5.21 4.63
C LEU A 63 -13.24 -4.11 4.07
N ALA A 64 -14.47 -4.43 3.72
CA ALA A 64 -15.48 -3.46 3.29
C ALA A 64 -15.84 -2.50 4.44
N ALA A 65 -16.08 -3.01 5.65
CA ALA A 65 -16.38 -2.21 6.83
C ALA A 65 -15.23 -1.25 7.19
N PHE A 66 -13.96 -1.70 7.09
CA PHE A 66 -12.83 -0.78 7.26
C PHE A 66 -12.77 0.28 6.17
N THR A 67 -13.05 -0.10 4.92
CA THR A 67 -13.06 0.84 3.79
C THR A 67 -14.19 1.89 3.92
N ALA A 68 -15.33 1.48 4.49
CA ALA A 68 -16.45 2.37 4.79
C ALA A 68 -16.19 3.30 6.00
N GLY A 69 -15.21 2.98 6.84
CA GLY A 69 -14.89 3.73 8.06
C GLY A 69 -15.61 3.23 9.33
N ASP A 70 -16.32 2.09 9.24
CA ASP A 70 -17.04 1.49 10.38
C ASP A 70 -16.08 0.81 11.36
N ILE A 71 -14.89 0.45 10.91
CA ILE A 71 -13.80 -0.11 11.72
C ILE A 71 -12.66 0.90 11.78
N ARG A 72 -12.22 1.27 12.98
CA ARG A 72 -11.11 2.21 13.17
C ARG A 72 -9.75 1.54 12.99
N CYS A 73 -9.54 0.38 13.57
CA CYS A 73 -8.25 -0.32 13.54
C CYS A 73 -8.38 -1.68 12.87
N LEU A 74 -7.65 -1.85 11.76
CA LEU A 74 -7.59 -3.11 11.02
C LEU A 74 -6.26 -3.80 11.25
N ILE A 75 -6.29 -5.07 11.65
CA ILE A 75 -5.10 -5.91 11.77
C ILE A 75 -5.12 -6.93 10.64
N THR A 76 -4.09 -6.95 9.79
CA THR A 76 -4.05 -7.88 8.66
C THR A 76 -2.62 -8.24 8.26
N LYS A 77 -2.50 -9.12 7.26
CA LYS A 77 -1.21 -9.51 6.67
C LYS A 77 -1.07 -8.98 5.26
N PRO A 78 0.16 -8.69 4.80
CA PRO A 78 0.40 -8.21 3.43
C PRO A 78 -0.23 -9.08 2.35
N LYS A 79 -0.24 -10.40 2.54
CA LYS A 79 -0.84 -11.35 1.59
C LYS A 79 -2.36 -11.26 1.49
N ILE A 80 -3.04 -10.71 2.49
CA ILE A 80 -4.50 -10.60 2.53
C ILE A 80 -4.94 -9.21 2.10
N GLY A 81 -4.43 -8.16 2.73
CA GLY A 81 -4.81 -6.77 2.48
C GLY A 81 -3.90 -6.03 1.48
N GLY A 82 -2.86 -6.70 0.97
CA GLY A 82 -1.81 -6.07 0.18
C GLY A 82 -2.16 -5.76 -1.28
N PHE A 83 -3.29 -6.24 -1.83
CA PHE A 83 -3.63 -6.04 -3.24
C PHE A 83 -5.04 -5.47 -3.45
N GLY A 84 -5.18 -4.54 -4.41
CA GLY A 84 -6.47 -4.08 -4.94
C GLY A 84 -7.25 -3.06 -4.09
N LEU A 85 -6.98 -2.92 -2.79
CA LEU A 85 -7.74 -2.07 -1.88
C LEU A 85 -7.25 -0.61 -1.88
N ASN A 86 -8.17 0.33 -1.63
CA ASN A 86 -7.88 1.75 -1.49
C ASN A 86 -8.29 2.23 -0.10
N TRP A 87 -7.32 2.69 0.69
CA TRP A 87 -7.53 3.14 2.06
C TRP A 87 -7.03 4.57 2.31
N GLN A 88 -7.31 5.47 1.38
CA GLN A 88 -6.92 6.90 1.50
C GLN A 88 -7.58 7.61 2.68
N HIS A 89 -8.71 7.09 3.20
CA HIS A 89 -9.32 7.59 4.43
C HIS A 89 -8.44 7.36 5.67
N CYS A 90 -7.47 6.43 5.58
CA CYS A 90 -6.52 6.11 6.63
C CYS A 90 -5.15 6.72 6.28
N ALA A 91 -4.56 7.46 7.21
CA ALA A 91 -3.24 8.07 7.05
C ALA A 91 -2.19 7.51 8.03
N ASN A 92 -2.57 6.52 8.88
CA ASN A 92 -1.67 5.93 9.85
C ASN A 92 -1.55 4.43 9.64
N THR A 93 -0.33 3.92 9.66
CA THR A 93 -0.08 2.49 9.55
C THR A 93 1.11 2.06 10.41
N VAL A 94 0.98 0.90 11.03
CA VAL A 94 2.03 0.23 11.78
C VAL A 94 2.44 -1.04 11.05
N ILE A 95 3.71 -1.21 10.77
CA ILE A 95 4.23 -2.34 9.97
C ILE A 95 5.25 -3.11 10.78
N PHE A 96 5.05 -4.41 10.95
CA PHE A 96 6.12 -5.33 11.35
C PHE A 96 6.94 -5.68 10.10
N PRO A 97 8.21 -5.24 10.01
CA PRO A 97 8.96 -5.29 8.76
C PRO A 97 9.15 -6.72 8.24
N THR A 98 9.19 -6.85 6.93
CA THR A 98 9.57 -8.07 6.22
C THR A 98 10.76 -7.78 5.32
N ASP A 99 11.45 -8.83 4.84
CA ASP A 99 12.58 -8.67 3.89
C ASP A 99 12.13 -8.28 2.47
N SER A 100 10.82 -8.31 2.20
CA SER A 100 10.27 -8.00 0.89
C SER A 100 9.99 -6.51 0.75
N TRP A 101 10.80 -5.84 -0.08
CA TRP A 101 10.56 -4.47 -0.52
C TRP A 101 9.24 -4.31 -1.24
N GLU A 102 8.88 -5.24 -2.10
CA GLU A 102 7.59 -5.25 -2.80
C GLU A 102 6.42 -5.22 -1.82
N SER A 103 6.43 -6.11 -0.81
CA SER A 103 5.38 -6.13 0.21
C SER A 103 5.32 -4.82 0.97
N TRP A 104 6.46 -4.24 1.37
CA TRP A 104 6.56 -2.94 2.02
C TRP A 104 5.94 -1.84 1.16
N TYR A 105 6.37 -1.74 -0.09
CA TYR A 105 5.87 -0.78 -1.04
C TYR A 105 4.36 -0.90 -1.25
N GLN A 106 3.85 -2.11 -1.45
CA GLN A 106 2.42 -2.38 -1.63
C GLN A 106 1.60 -1.98 -0.38
N MET A 107 2.08 -2.25 0.83
CA MET A 107 1.42 -1.82 2.06
C MET A 107 1.30 -0.30 2.14
N VAL A 108 2.38 0.43 1.89
CA VAL A 108 2.40 1.91 1.95
C VAL A 108 1.51 2.51 0.85
N ARG A 109 1.51 1.95 -0.35
CA ARG A 109 0.70 2.42 -1.49
C ARG A 109 -0.81 2.25 -1.31
N ARG A 110 -1.29 1.59 -0.25
CA ARG A 110 -2.71 1.59 0.13
C ARG A 110 -3.19 2.95 0.62
N PHE A 111 -2.30 3.69 1.24
CA PHE A 111 -2.56 4.97 1.89
C PHE A 111 -2.01 6.14 1.05
N TRP A 112 -0.81 5.99 0.54
CA TRP A 112 -0.11 7.01 -0.24
C TRP A 112 -0.42 6.84 -1.73
N ARG A 113 -1.51 7.47 -2.17
CA ARG A 113 -1.99 7.45 -3.56
C ARG A 113 -2.36 8.85 -4.01
N PHE A 114 -2.55 9.01 -5.32
CA PHE A 114 -3.08 10.26 -5.88
C PHE A 114 -4.42 10.61 -5.19
N GLY A 115 -4.53 11.86 -4.71
CA GLY A 115 -5.68 12.35 -3.94
C GLY A 115 -5.58 12.18 -2.42
N GLN A 116 -4.46 11.68 -1.86
CA GLN A 116 -4.22 11.72 -0.42
C GLN A 116 -3.75 13.12 -0.02
N GLU A 117 -4.55 13.81 0.78
CA GLU A 117 -4.30 15.19 1.23
C GLU A 117 -3.53 15.27 2.55
N ARG A 118 -3.48 14.16 3.29
CA ARG A 118 -2.83 14.09 4.61
C ARG A 118 -1.46 13.42 4.52
N PRO A 119 -0.48 13.82 5.36
CA PRO A 119 0.75 13.07 5.52
C PRO A 119 0.47 11.63 5.96
N VAL A 120 1.06 10.65 5.28
CA VAL A 120 0.94 9.25 5.65
C VAL A 120 2.04 8.90 6.64
N ASN A 121 1.64 8.54 7.85
CA ASN A 121 2.53 8.13 8.93
C ASN A 121 2.77 6.62 8.87
N VAL A 122 4.00 6.21 8.63
CA VAL A 122 4.40 4.80 8.56
C VAL A 122 5.32 4.49 9.74
N HIS A 123 4.85 3.69 10.68
CA HIS A 123 5.61 3.26 11.86
C HIS A 123 6.13 1.83 11.65
N ALA A 124 7.44 1.67 11.55
CA ALA A 124 8.07 0.36 11.51
C ALA A 124 8.39 -0.10 12.94
N VAL A 125 7.76 -1.17 13.40
CA VAL A 125 8.02 -1.74 14.74
C VAL A 125 8.83 -3.02 14.59
N ALA A 126 10.07 -2.97 15.02
CA ALA A 126 11.03 -4.05 14.92
C ALA A 126 11.77 -4.25 16.25
N SER A 127 12.21 -5.48 16.51
CA SER A 127 13.15 -5.78 17.58
C SER A 127 14.59 -5.46 17.16
N GLU A 128 15.51 -5.36 18.11
CA GLU A 128 16.95 -5.17 17.83
C GLU A 128 17.49 -6.22 16.86
N SER A 129 17.02 -7.46 16.94
CA SER A 129 17.40 -8.55 16.04
C SER A 129 16.91 -8.36 14.60
N GLU A 130 16.03 -7.39 14.33
CA GLU A 130 15.46 -7.09 13.02
C GLU A 130 15.99 -5.78 12.40
N VAL A 131 16.96 -5.11 13.03
CA VAL A 131 17.57 -3.87 12.52
C VAL A 131 18.10 -4.06 11.11
N THR A 132 18.78 -5.18 10.83
CA THR A 132 19.28 -5.52 9.49
C THR A 132 18.17 -5.64 8.44
N VAL A 133 16.95 -5.98 8.84
CA VAL A 133 15.79 -6.02 7.91
C VAL A 133 15.42 -4.60 7.49
N ILE A 134 15.39 -3.66 8.43
CA ILE A 134 15.10 -2.25 8.16
C ILE A 134 16.20 -1.63 7.29
N GLU A 135 17.45 -1.90 7.57
CA GLU A 135 18.59 -1.42 6.77
C GLU A 135 18.51 -1.95 5.33
N ASN A 136 18.21 -3.24 5.17
CA ASN A 136 18.00 -3.83 3.85
C ASN A 136 16.80 -3.23 3.11
N LEU A 137 15.70 -2.92 3.78
CA LEU A 137 14.56 -2.23 3.18
C LEU A 137 14.96 -0.84 2.68
N LYS A 138 15.64 -0.05 3.50
CA LYS A 138 16.13 1.29 3.12
C LYS A 138 17.08 1.23 1.92
N ARG A 139 18.00 0.25 1.89
CA ARG A 139 18.89 0.05 0.74
C ARG A 139 18.09 -0.27 -0.53
N LYS A 140 17.15 -1.21 -0.47
CA LYS A 140 16.30 -1.59 -1.61
C LYS A 140 15.42 -0.43 -2.09
N GLU A 141 14.95 0.40 -1.18
CA GLU A 141 14.19 1.62 -1.51
C GLU A 141 15.03 2.58 -2.34
N LYS A 142 16.27 2.82 -1.89
CA LYS A 142 17.22 3.66 -2.63
C LYS A 142 17.54 3.09 -4.01
N ASP A 143 17.82 1.77 -4.08
CA ASP A 143 18.14 1.09 -5.33
C ASP A 143 16.95 1.15 -6.31
N ALA A 144 15.72 0.97 -5.82
CA ALA A 144 14.50 1.12 -6.61
C ALA A 144 14.31 2.55 -7.13
N GLY A 145 14.57 3.57 -6.30
CA GLY A 145 14.53 4.98 -6.72
C GLY A 145 15.48 5.24 -7.89
N ILE A 146 16.74 4.84 -7.76
CA ILE A 146 17.75 4.98 -8.83
C ILE A 146 17.30 4.27 -10.12
N MET A 147 16.74 3.08 -10.00
CA MET A 147 16.24 2.33 -11.16
C MET A 147 15.05 3.05 -11.82
N PHE A 148 14.09 3.54 -11.06
CA PHE A 148 12.94 4.27 -11.58
C PHE A 148 13.34 5.57 -12.28
N ASP A 149 14.28 6.33 -11.70
CA ASP A 149 14.80 7.56 -12.31
C ASP A 149 15.53 7.25 -13.63
N GLY A 150 16.32 6.17 -13.66
CA GLY A 150 16.99 5.72 -14.87
C GLY A 150 16.02 5.29 -15.98
N ILE A 151 14.96 4.54 -15.63
CA ILE A 151 13.91 4.15 -16.59
C ILE A 151 13.16 5.37 -17.10
N ALA A 152 12.79 6.30 -16.22
CA ALA A 152 12.09 7.53 -16.61
C ALA A 152 12.93 8.38 -17.56
N ALA A 153 14.23 8.53 -17.30
CA ALA A 153 15.15 9.24 -18.19
C ALA A 153 15.25 8.56 -19.56
N ALA A 154 15.46 7.24 -19.59
CA ALA A 154 15.55 6.49 -20.85
C ALA A 154 14.24 6.53 -21.65
N MET A 155 13.08 6.43 -20.99
CA MET A 155 11.78 6.55 -21.66
C MET A 155 11.55 7.97 -22.22
N SER A 156 12.00 9.00 -21.50
CA SER A 156 11.93 10.39 -21.98
C SER A 156 12.75 10.59 -23.24
N GLU A 157 13.98 10.09 -23.28
CA GLU A 157 14.86 10.16 -24.46
C GLU A 157 14.25 9.42 -25.67
N LEU A 158 13.76 8.20 -25.46
CA LEU A 158 13.11 7.42 -26.52
C LEU A 158 11.85 8.11 -27.06
N SER A 159 11.03 8.70 -26.19
CA SER A 159 9.83 9.43 -26.60
C SER A 159 10.17 10.66 -27.42
N VAL A 160 11.19 11.42 -27.03
CA VAL A 160 11.67 12.59 -27.80
C VAL A 160 12.22 12.16 -29.16
N GLU A 161 12.99 11.06 -29.24
CA GLU A 161 13.47 10.54 -30.52
C GLU A 161 12.35 10.07 -31.44
N GLN A 162 11.33 9.38 -30.90
CA GLN A 162 10.18 8.93 -31.67
C GLN A 162 9.37 10.11 -32.20
N ILE A 163 9.13 11.13 -31.38
CA ILE A 163 8.44 12.36 -31.82
C ILE A 163 9.22 13.07 -32.95
N ARG A 164 10.56 13.14 -32.82
CA ARG A 164 11.41 13.76 -33.86
C ARG A 164 11.49 12.94 -35.14
N LYS A 165 11.41 11.62 -35.08
CA LYS A 165 11.45 10.71 -36.25
C LYS A 165 10.08 10.55 -36.91
N THR A 166 8.99 10.90 -36.23
CA THR A 166 7.65 10.86 -36.82
C THR A 166 7.43 12.10 -37.67
N GLU A 167 7.88 12.07 -38.95
CA GLU A 167 7.37 13.01 -39.95
C GLU A 167 5.86 12.74 -40.10
N ARG A 168 5.05 13.72 -39.72
CA ARG A 168 3.63 13.73 -40.03
C ARG A 168 3.46 13.75 -41.54
N GLN A 169 3.28 12.58 -42.14
CA GLN A 169 2.68 12.52 -43.47
C GLN A 169 1.25 13.02 -43.34
N THR A 170 1.01 14.25 -43.75
CA THR A 170 -0.33 14.77 -43.92
C THR A 170 -0.99 13.99 -45.05
N THR A 171 -1.68 12.93 -44.73
CA THR A 171 -2.64 12.30 -45.64
C THR A 171 -3.77 13.32 -45.84
N ASN A 172 -3.90 13.83 -47.07
CA ASN A 172 -5.07 14.62 -47.45
C ASN A 172 -6.33 13.73 -47.27
N TYR A 173 -6.94 13.87 -46.12
CA TYR A 173 -8.21 13.19 -45.84
C TYR A 173 -9.30 13.98 -46.58
N THR A 174 -9.87 13.37 -47.63
CA THR A 174 -11.09 13.84 -48.27
C THR A 174 -12.25 13.07 -47.65
N PRO A 175 -13.06 13.70 -46.81
CA PRO A 175 -14.19 12.98 -46.17
C PRO A 175 -15.20 12.57 -47.24
N THR A 176 -15.52 11.28 -47.27
CA THR A 176 -16.56 10.73 -48.15
C THR A 176 -18.00 11.06 -47.69
N GLU A 177 -18.12 11.39 -46.41
CA GLU A 177 -19.38 11.84 -45.79
C GLU A 177 -19.16 13.10 -44.97
N ARG A 178 -20.16 13.99 -44.98
CA ARG A 178 -20.12 15.23 -44.18
C ARG A 178 -20.36 14.87 -42.72
N MET A 179 -19.48 15.28 -41.80
CA MET A 179 -19.67 15.10 -40.37
C MET A 179 -20.89 15.88 -39.92
N GLU A 180 -21.92 15.18 -39.42
CA GLU A 180 -23.07 15.77 -38.74
C GLU A 180 -22.83 15.78 -37.25
N LEU A 181 -22.97 16.94 -36.63
CA LEU A 181 -22.88 17.05 -35.18
C LEU A 181 -24.12 16.40 -34.54
N PRO A 182 -23.92 15.53 -33.55
CA PRO A 182 -25.05 14.94 -32.81
C PRO A 182 -25.92 16.03 -32.17
N ARG A 183 -27.24 15.85 -32.20
CA ARG A 183 -28.21 16.87 -31.68
C ARG A 183 -27.99 17.29 -30.23
N TRP A 184 -27.33 16.43 -29.42
CA TRP A 184 -27.00 16.74 -28.02
C TRP A 184 -25.78 17.68 -27.86
N LEU A 185 -25.06 17.97 -28.95
CA LEU A 185 -23.90 18.87 -29.00
C LEU A 185 -24.27 20.27 -29.53
N THR A 186 -25.51 20.45 -29.98
CA THR A 186 -26.03 21.69 -30.56
C THR A 186 -27.01 22.45 -29.66
N MET A 187 -27.02 22.09 -28.35
CA MET A 187 -27.75 22.87 -27.31
C MET A 187 -26.83 23.86 -26.63
#